data_f652a3267f3c2f754c20dae11fbd5231
#
_entry.id   f652a3267f3c2f754c20dae11fbd5231
#
_cell.length_a   1.000
_cell.length_b   1.000
_cell.length_c   1.000
_cell.angle_alpha   90.00
_cell.angle_beta   90.00
_cell.angle_gamma   90.00
#
_symmetry.space_group_name_H-M   'P 1'
#
loop_
_entity.id
_entity.type
_entity.pdbx_description
1 polymer ?
#
loop_
_entity_poly.entity_id
_entity_poly.type
_entity_poly.pdbx_seq_one_letter_code
_entity_poly.pdbx_strand_id
1 'polypeptide(L)'
;MKLILALMMSLFMVNAMGQEYTSPFNHSLMAEKYYDLIVGESSGDRAFYHILDIAPYERDRKAEDYKGLFMESKYVVDKLKSYGFADATTELLGKTKTWDGVSATLWEVSPNTSKLADYRDLAAILGQGSNSAHVTTELVWVGRGTQMEIDAVDLKGKIAVTEASAGRVHDLAVKAGAVGIISYYSPRPLVDPIQIPNSGIRGNNATFCINLTPRDGYALRDRLLKGEKIVVKADIETAMEETEIEVPTCVIKGSEADAEEIILCAHLYEGYVKLGANDNISGSAALVEVARTLNELIETGQLPRPKRSIRFIWIPEFQGTIPWAIKHKDILKKTLCNINLDMVGLWLSKSQSMYCLHRTTMGNPHYLNDVAESFYHYMGATNKAFVATGMGRPDALKPVYSVTGSRDPFYYSINAHYGASDHEVFSDWGVQAPGVIMITWPDNYYHTSGDRPEICDPTQLHRAIVLAAVSAYTIAEAGEEGAAKIASEVASNATKRMAIKMRHDLSLLNDATSDSLSGLYRSAKFNQDAMLNNELATLATVQELAPASAALKGYITTLQEGVKAAWTANGKSIDAAMKVKASALGVAPVKAIVLSAEEK
;
A
#
# COMPACT_ATOMS: atom_id res chain seq x y z
N MET A 1 21.55 -8.80 59.35
CA MET A 1 21.11 -7.64 58.56
C MET A 1 21.57 -7.68 57.10
N LYS A 2 22.84 -7.90 56.75
CA LYS A 2 23.33 -7.96 55.36
C LYS A 2 22.72 -9.12 54.55
N LEU A 3 22.47 -10.29 55.13
CA LEU A 3 21.88 -11.45 54.47
C LEU A 3 20.38 -11.23 54.16
N ILE A 4 19.66 -10.57 55.06
CA ILE A 4 18.22 -10.27 54.87
C ILE A 4 18.04 -9.20 53.80
N LEU A 5 18.96 -8.23 53.70
CA LEU A 5 18.95 -7.22 52.67
C LEU A 5 19.27 -7.79 51.29
N ALA A 6 20.19 -8.77 51.22
CA ALA A 6 20.50 -9.49 49.98
C ALA A 6 19.33 -10.39 49.52
N LEU A 7 18.63 -11.06 50.46
CA LEU A 7 17.44 -11.85 50.16
C LEU A 7 16.26 -10.96 49.70
N MET A 8 16.07 -9.80 50.35
CA MET A 8 15.04 -8.84 49.91
C MET A 8 15.38 -8.23 48.53
N MET A 9 16.66 -7.90 48.26
CA MET A 9 17.07 -7.45 46.92
C MET A 9 16.89 -8.53 45.87
N SER A 10 17.20 -9.80 46.16
CA SER A 10 16.97 -10.89 45.21
C SER A 10 15.49 -11.18 44.97
N LEU A 11 14.63 -11.11 46.02
CA LEU A 11 13.18 -11.19 45.85
C LEU A 11 12.59 -9.99 45.08
N PHE A 12 13.15 -8.81 45.26
CA PHE A 12 12.73 -7.62 44.50
C PHE A 12 13.16 -7.71 43.02
N MET A 13 14.35 -8.25 42.72
CA MET A 13 14.77 -8.54 41.37
C MET A 13 13.93 -9.63 40.68
N VAL A 14 13.59 -10.72 41.42
CA VAL A 14 12.74 -11.79 40.88
C VAL A 14 11.31 -11.29 40.65
N ASN A 15 10.76 -10.45 41.54
CA ASN A 15 9.46 -9.82 41.30
C ASN A 15 9.49 -8.76 40.18
N ALA A 16 10.58 -7.99 40.07
CA ALA A 16 10.74 -7.07 38.96
C ALA A 16 10.86 -7.82 37.60
N MET A 17 11.58 -8.94 37.57
CA MET A 17 11.67 -9.80 36.38
C MET A 17 10.35 -10.53 36.05
N GLY A 18 9.51 -10.82 37.06
CA GLY A 18 8.20 -11.45 36.85
C GLY A 18 7.09 -10.46 36.46
N GLN A 19 7.30 -9.15 36.63
CA GLN A 19 6.41 -8.08 36.20
C GLN A 19 6.90 -7.33 34.95
N GLU A 20 8.10 -7.62 34.47
CA GLU A 20 8.46 -7.18 33.13
C GLU A 20 7.52 -7.91 32.17
N TYR A 21 6.52 -7.19 31.69
CA TYR A 21 6.03 -7.39 30.35
C TYR A 21 7.28 -7.26 29.47
N THR A 22 7.99 -8.35 29.31
CA THR A 22 9.00 -8.47 28.28
C THR A 22 8.30 -8.03 27.01
N SER A 23 8.72 -6.90 26.44
CA SER A 23 8.19 -6.51 25.16
C SER A 23 8.28 -7.75 24.29
N PRO A 24 7.17 -8.28 23.76
CA PRO A 24 7.21 -9.50 22.96
C PRO A 24 8.10 -9.37 21.72
N PHE A 25 8.74 -8.23 21.56
CA PHE A 25 9.52 -7.81 20.39
C PHE A 25 10.97 -7.46 20.71
N ASN A 26 11.53 -8.03 21.77
CA ASN A 26 12.94 -7.82 22.11
C ASN A 26 13.91 -8.56 21.18
N HIS A 27 13.46 -9.22 20.13
CA HIS A 27 14.30 -9.92 19.17
C HIS A 27 13.81 -9.71 17.73
N SER A 28 14.74 -9.71 16.82
CA SER A 28 14.51 -9.72 15.40
C SER A 28 14.63 -11.14 14.85
N LEU A 29 13.91 -11.45 13.77
CA LEU A 29 14.08 -12.72 13.03
C LEU A 29 15.47 -12.87 12.42
N MET A 30 16.16 -11.76 12.16
CA MET A 30 17.55 -11.76 11.73
C MET A 30 18.50 -11.43 12.86
N ALA A 31 19.78 -11.73 12.69
CA ALA A 31 20.82 -11.33 13.64
C ALA A 31 20.84 -9.79 13.77
N GLU A 32 20.84 -9.30 14.99
CA GLU A 32 20.77 -7.86 15.31
C GLU A 32 21.82 -7.04 14.56
N LYS A 33 23.05 -7.55 14.47
CA LYS A 33 24.13 -6.91 13.69
C LYS A 33 23.76 -6.66 12.23
N TYR A 34 22.98 -7.54 11.61
CA TYR A 34 22.56 -7.38 10.22
C TYR A 34 21.42 -6.37 10.08
N TYR A 35 20.51 -6.37 11.04
CA TYR A 35 19.50 -5.32 11.14
C TYR A 35 20.16 -3.93 11.24
N ASP A 36 21.14 -3.78 12.13
CA ASP A 36 21.88 -2.53 12.33
C ASP A 36 22.64 -2.09 11.07
N LEU A 37 23.27 -3.03 10.35
CA LEU A 37 23.94 -2.73 9.10
C LEU A 37 22.95 -2.22 8.05
N ILE A 38 21.78 -2.83 7.91
CA ILE A 38 20.76 -2.39 6.97
C ILE A 38 20.23 -0.99 7.35
N VAL A 39 19.95 -0.75 8.64
CA VAL A 39 19.54 0.59 9.12
C VAL A 39 20.64 1.62 8.86
N GLY A 40 21.89 1.28 9.13
CA GLY A 40 23.02 2.21 8.98
C GLY A 40 23.40 2.54 7.54
N GLU A 41 23.18 1.61 6.61
CA GLU A 41 23.51 1.80 5.19
C GLU A 41 22.37 2.43 4.40
N SER A 42 21.11 2.17 4.78
CA SER A 42 19.95 2.73 4.09
C SER A 42 19.74 4.21 4.40
N SER A 43 19.15 4.94 3.45
CA SER A 43 18.97 6.39 3.57
C SER A 43 17.62 6.85 3.03
N GLY A 44 16.75 7.30 3.93
CA GLY A 44 15.51 7.96 3.53
C GLY A 44 15.72 9.31 2.86
N ASP A 45 16.78 10.04 3.23
CA ASP A 45 17.15 11.29 2.55
C ASP A 45 17.53 11.02 1.09
N ARG A 46 18.26 9.93 0.79
CA ARG A 46 18.60 9.55 -0.58
C ARG A 46 17.35 9.17 -1.38
N ALA A 47 16.45 8.39 -0.80
CA ALA A 47 15.17 8.09 -1.45
C ALA A 47 14.35 9.36 -1.72
N PHE A 48 14.35 10.31 -0.80
CA PHE A 48 13.71 11.60 -1.02
C PHE A 48 14.33 12.39 -2.18
N TYR A 49 15.66 12.35 -2.34
CA TYR A 49 16.30 12.93 -3.51
C TYR A 49 15.91 12.24 -4.81
N HIS A 50 15.69 10.91 -4.81
CA HIS A 50 15.14 10.22 -5.97
C HIS A 50 13.73 10.70 -6.31
N ILE A 51 12.88 11.00 -5.31
CA ILE A 51 11.57 11.60 -5.55
C ILE A 51 11.73 12.97 -6.23
N LEU A 52 12.64 13.82 -5.74
CA LEU A 52 12.89 15.15 -6.33
C LEU A 52 13.43 15.06 -7.76
N ASP A 53 14.23 14.04 -8.06
CA ASP A 53 14.80 13.84 -9.39
C ASP A 53 13.75 13.31 -10.39
N ILE A 54 12.79 12.48 -9.95
CA ILE A 54 11.80 11.82 -10.83
C ILE A 54 10.55 12.70 -11.03
N ALA A 55 10.01 13.31 -9.97
CA ALA A 55 8.74 14.05 -10.00
C ALA A 55 8.63 15.13 -11.09
N PRO A 56 9.70 15.89 -11.48
CA PRO A 56 9.61 16.87 -12.55
C PRO A 56 9.28 16.27 -13.91
N TYR A 57 9.67 15.04 -14.21
CA TYR A 57 9.45 14.41 -15.52
C TYR A 57 7.99 14.08 -15.78
N GLU A 58 7.22 13.84 -14.75
CA GLU A 58 5.78 13.60 -14.89
C GLU A 58 4.97 14.86 -15.13
N ARG A 59 5.55 16.02 -14.82
CA ARG A 59 4.88 17.31 -14.91
C ARG A 59 4.91 17.95 -16.28
N ASP A 60 6.06 17.88 -16.94
CA ASP A 60 6.36 18.66 -18.17
C ASP A 60 6.89 17.75 -19.28
N ARG A 61 6.19 16.64 -19.57
CA ARG A 61 6.57 15.75 -20.67
C ARG A 61 6.47 16.48 -21.99
N LYS A 62 7.56 16.43 -22.73
CA LYS A 62 7.63 16.96 -24.08
C LYS A 62 7.40 15.84 -25.08
N ALA A 63 6.98 16.16 -26.30
CA ALA A 63 6.76 15.18 -27.35
C ALA A 63 7.97 14.27 -27.62
N GLU A 64 9.19 14.77 -27.40
CA GLU A 64 10.42 13.98 -27.51
C GLU A 64 10.61 12.94 -26.40
N ASP A 65 10.01 13.14 -25.21
CA ASP A 65 10.10 12.19 -24.09
C ASP A 65 9.33 10.90 -24.37
N TYR A 66 8.44 10.89 -25.36
CA TYR A 66 7.76 9.70 -25.87
C TYR A 66 8.51 8.97 -26.97
N LYS A 67 9.67 9.50 -27.38
CA LYS A 67 10.52 8.87 -28.39
C LYS A 67 11.64 8.09 -27.72
N GLY A 68 11.50 6.77 -27.68
CA GLY A 68 12.46 5.91 -27.01
C GLY A 68 11.99 5.52 -25.60
N LEU A 69 12.93 5.34 -24.68
CA LEU A 69 12.61 5.02 -23.28
C LEU A 69 12.18 6.28 -22.52
N PHE A 70 11.23 6.11 -21.62
CA PHE A 70 10.84 7.14 -20.67
C PHE A 70 12.01 7.59 -19.79
N MET A 71 12.02 8.85 -19.42
CA MET A 71 13.09 9.42 -18.60
C MET A 71 13.16 8.75 -17.22
N GLU A 72 12.02 8.37 -16.65
CA GLU A 72 11.92 7.64 -15.37
C GLU A 72 12.58 6.27 -15.45
N SER A 73 12.32 5.50 -16.51
CA SER A 73 12.97 4.22 -16.78
C SER A 73 14.47 4.37 -16.90
N LYS A 74 14.89 5.35 -17.69
CA LYS A 74 16.31 5.66 -17.89
C LYS A 74 16.96 6.04 -16.57
N TYR A 75 16.33 6.92 -15.79
CA TYR A 75 16.83 7.34 -14.48
C TYR A 75 17.05 6.15 -13.55
N VAL A 76 16.03 5.28 -13.39
CA VAL A 76 16.12 4.10 -12.52
C VAL A 76 17.27 3.20 -12.96
N VAL A 77 17.35 2.85 -14.24
CA VAL A 77 18.40 1.98 -14.76
C VAL A 77 19.80 2.59 -14.60
N ASP A 78 19.96 3.89 -14.88
CA ASP A 78 21.25 4.59 -14.74
C ASP A 78 21.68 4.62 -13.26
N LYS A 79 20.75 4.84 -12.32
CA LYS A 79 21.04 4.77 -10.88
C LYS A 79 21.44 3.36 -10.45
N LEU A 80 20.70 2.34 -10.85
CA LEU A 80 21.02 0.95 -10.54
C LEU A 80 22.41 0.57 -11.06
N LYS A 81 22.76 0.95 -12.29
CA LYS A 81 24.11 0.74 -12.83
C LYS A 81 25.19 1.45 -12.01
N SER A 82 24.90 2.67 -11.56
CA SER A 82 25.84 3.40 -10.69
C SER A 82 26.01 2.77 -9.31
N TYR A 83 25.06 1.93 -8.89
CA TYR A 83 25.08 1.16 -7.65
C TYR A 83 25.58 -0.29 -7.83
N GLY A 84 26.21 -0.59 -8.98
CA GLY A 84 26.86 -1.86 -9.22
C GLY A 84 26.00 -2.92 -9.92
N PHE A 85 24.76 -2.64 -10.28
CA PHE A 85 23.91 -3.55 -11.06
C PHE A 85 24.25 -3.45 -12.55
N ALA A 86 25.30 -4.13 -12.99
CA ALA A 86 25.75 -4.07 -14.39
C ALA A 86 24.70 -4.62 -15.39
N ASP A 87 23.83 -5.52 -14.93
CA ASP A 87 22.77 -6.16 -15.72
C ASP A 87 21.41 -5.43 -15.61
N ALA A 88 21.35 -4.30 -14.89
CA ALA A 88 20.14 -3.49 -14.84
C ALA A 88 19.72 -3.04 -16.24
N THR A 89 18.46 -3.24 -16.58
CA THR A 89 17.92 -2.98 -17.91
C THR A 89 16.45 -2.61 -17.83
N THR A 90 15.92 -2.03 -18.92
CA THR A 90 14.48 -1.85 -19.12
C THR A 90 13.98 -2.95 -20.04
N GLU A 91 13.08 -3.77 -19.55
CA GLU A 91 12.36 -4.75 -20.36
C GLU A 91 11.20 -4.09 -21.07
N LEU A 92 10.98 -4.44 -22.34
CA LEU A 92 9.85 -3.97 -23.13
C LEU A 92 8.82 -5.10 -23.26
N LEU A 93 7.57 -4.81 -22.90
CA LEU A 93 6.47 -5.79 -22.90
C LEU A 93 5.52 -5.62 -24.09
N GLY A 94 5.75 -4.63 -24.91
CA GLY A 94 4.93 -4.31 -26.08
C GLY A 94 4.39 -2.88 -26.02
N LYS A 95 3.54 -2.55 -26.99
CA LYS A 95 3.03 -1.19 -27.17
C LYS A 95 1.61 -1.03 -26.65
N THR A 96 1.33 0.15 -26.14
CA THR A 96 0.00 0.58 -25.72
C THR A 96 -0.29 1.98 -26.28
N LYS A 97 -1.58 2.30 -26.39
CA LYS A 97 -1.99 3.68 -26.71
C LYS A 97 -2.23 4.43 -25.42
N THR A 98 -1.59 5.57 -25.30
CA THR A 98 -1.66 6.43 -24.13
C THR A 98 -2.22 7.79 -24.52
N TRP A 99 -3.21 8.27 -23.76
CA TRP A 99 -3.74 9.61 -23.90
C TRP A 99 -2.78 10.61 -23.25
N ASP A 100 -2.59 11.75 -23.92
CA ASP A 100 -1.78 12.86 -23.41
C ASP A 100 -2.49 14.20 -23.56
N GLY A 101 -2.34 15.07 -22.56
CA GLY A 101 -2.72 16.46 -22.62
C GLY A 101 -1.56 17.30 -23.17
N VAL A 102 -1.77 17.97 -24.27
CA VAL A 102 -0.75 18.83 -24.91
C VAL A 102 -0.84 20.27 -24.39
N SER A 103 -2.05 20.83 -24.36
CA SER A 103 -2.32 22.16 -23.81
C SER A 103 -3.80 22.31 -23.45
N ALA A 104 -4.08 23.15 -22.47
CA ALA A 104 -5.44 23.56 -22.17
C ALA A 104 -5.47 24.92 -21.51
N THR A 105 -6.36 25.80 -21.98
CA THR A 105 -6.66 27.07 -21.31
C THR A 105 -8.17 27.26 -21.21
N LEU A 106 -8.60 27.86 -20.12
CA LEU A 106 -9.97 28.29 -19.91
C LEU A 106 -9.99 29.75 -19.50
N TRP A 107 -10.57 30.59 -20.32
CA TRP A 107 -10.73 32.02 -20.07
C TRP A 107 -12.20 32.39 -19.95
N GLU A 108 -12.58 33.14 -18.93
CA GLU A 108 -13.80 33.90 -18.94
C GLU A 108 -13.60 35.10 -19.89
N VAL A 109 -14.52 35.27 -20.86
CA VAL A 109 -14.48 36.34 -21.83
C VAL A 109 -15.65 37.33 -21.71
N SER A 110 -16.67 36.96 -20.94
CA SER A 110 -17.82 37.82 -20.57
C SER A 110 -18.47 37.30 -19.30
N PRO A 111 -18.91 38.17 -18.39
CA PRO A 111 -18.83 39.63 -18.40
C PRO A 111 -17.46 40.17 -18.05
N ASN A 112 -16.57 39.35 -17.50
CA ASN A 112 -15.20 39.72 -17.16
C ASN A 112 -14.23 39.08 -18.14
N THR A 113 -12.98 39.59 -18.18
CA THR A 113 -11.89 38.90 -18.87
C THR A 113 -10.89 38.44 -17.84
N SER A 114 -10.87 37.11 -17.59
CA SER A 114 -9.98 36.51 -16.61
C SER A 114 -9.61 35.07 -16.98
N LYS A 115 -8.37 34.67 -16.68
CA LYS A 115 -7.93 33.29 -16.82
C LYS A 115 -8.50 32.48 -15.67
N LEU A 116 -9.25 31.41 -15.97
CA LEU A 116 -9.83 30.50 -14.99
C LEU A 116 -8.94 29.27 -14.75
N ALA A 117 -8.31 28.76 -15.82
CA ALA A 117 -7.40 27.62 -15.71
C ALA A 117 -6.39 27.62 -16.88
N ASP A 118 -5.20 27.09 -16.63
CA ASP A 118 -4.14 26.93 -17.62
C ASP A 118 -3.35 25.66 -17.30
N TYR A 119 -3.20 24.78 -18.29
CA TYR A 119 -2.47 23.52 -18.19
C TYR A 119 -1.00 23.72 -17.77
N ARG A 120 -0.38 24.82 -18.19
CA ARG A 120 1.00 25.17 -17.82
C ARG A 120 1.15 25.53 -16.34
N ASP A 121 0.08 26.06 -15.72
CA ASP A 121 0.10 26.34 -14.29
C ASP A 121 -0.07 25.04 -13.50
N LEU A 122 -0.93 24.13 -13.98
CA LEU A 122 -1.21 22.86 -13.34
C LEU A 122 -1.84 21.87 -14.34
N ALA A 123 -1.14 20.80 -14.68
CA ALA A 123 -1.61 19.81 -15.66
C ALA A 123 -2.93 19.11 -15.23
N ALA A 124 -3.17 18.94 -13.93
CA ALA A 124 -4.38 18.32 -13.39
C ALA A 124 -5.69 19.08 -13.72
N ILE A 125 -5.61 20.30 -14.25
CA ILE A 125 -6.79 21.01 -14.72
C ILE A 125 -7.44 20.34 -15.93
N LEU A 126 -6.69 19.59 -16.73
CA LEU A 126 -7.21 18.87 -17.89
C LEU A 126 -7.59 17.43 -17.48
N GLY A 127 -8.89 17.14 -17.55
CA GLY A 127 -9.39 15.79 -17.24
C GLY A 127 -8.91 14.76 -18.26
N GLN A 128 -8.35 13.64 -17.76
CA GLN A 128 -7.88 12.54 -18.61
C GLN A 128 -9.00 12.04 -19.54
N GLY A 129 -8.64 11.72 -20.78
CA GLY A 129 -9.59 11.25 -21.80
C GLY A 129 -10.35 12.37 -22.50
N SER A 130 -10.04 13.64 -22.22
CA SER A 130 -10.57 14.78 -22.98
C SER A 130 -10.12 14.74 -24.43
N ASN A 131 -10.98 15.21 -25.33
CA ASN A 131 -10.63 15.48 -26.74
C ASN A 131 -10.22 16.94 -26.93
N SER A 132 -9.47 17.21 -27.97
CA SER A 132 -9.18 18.59 -28.40
C SER A 132 -10.46 19.37 -28.70
N ALA A 133 -10.50 20.63 -28.30
CA ALA A 133 -11.67 21.46 -28.46
C ALA A 133 -11.31 22.97 -28.48
N HIS A 134 -11.98 23.73 -29.35
CA HIS A 134 -11.86 25.19 -29.44
C HIS A 134 -13.27 25.77 -29.43
N VAL A 135 -13.75 26.15 -28.26
CA VAL A 135 -15.12 26.62 -28.13
C VAL A 135 -15.21 27.93 -27.34
N THR A 136 -16.15 28.79 -27.73
CA THR A 136 -16.55 29.96 -26.93
C THR A 136 -18.04 29.88 -26.70
N THR A 137 -18.46 29.69 -25.44
CA THR A 137 -19.85 29.43 -25.12
C THR A 137 -20.20 29.72 -23.65
N GLU A 138 -21.50 29.72 -23.35
CA GLU A 138 -22.03 29.96 -22.00
C GLU A 138 -21.79 28.76 -21.07
N LEU A 139 -21.64 29.06 -19.79
CA LEU A 139 -21.64 28.08 -18.70
C LEU A 139 -23.05 27.89 -18.15
N VAL A 140 -23.40 26.64 -17.80
CA VAL A 140 -24.66 26.29 -17.17
C VAL A 140 -24.38 25.42 -15.96
N TRP A 141 -24.93 25.84 -14.79
CA TRP A 141 -24.85 25.06 -13.56
C TRP A 141 -25.82 23.89 -13.58
N VAL A 142 -25.33 22.67 -13.31
CA VAL A 142 -26.11 21.42 -13.34
C VAL A 142 -26.09 20.64 -12.02
N GLY A 143 -25.75 21.30 -10.92
CA GLY A 143 -25.73 20.65 -9.61
C GLY A 143 -24.81 19.45 -9.55
N ARG A 144 -25.34 18.31 -9.12
CA ARG A 144 -24.65 17.00 -9.10
C ARG A 144 -24.79 16.23 -10.40
N GLY A 145 -25.43 16.83 -11.42
CA GLY A 145 -25.65 16.21 -12.72
C GLY A 145 -26.56 15.01 -12.70
N THR A 146 -27.57 15.00 -11.81
CA THR A 146 -28.65 14.02 -11.85
C THR A 146 -29.51 14.24 -13.10
N GLN A 147 -30.25 13.21 -13.55
CA GLN A 147 -31.14 13.34 -14.70
C GLN A 147 -32.08 14.55 -14.54
N MET A 148 -32.66 14.70 -13.35
CA MET A 148 -33.60 15.80 -13.05
C MET A 148 -32.94 17.19 -13.17
N GLU A 149 -31.69 17.33 -12.71
CA GLU A 149 -30.95 18.60 -12.79
C GLU A 149 -30.53 18.92 -14.23
N ILE A 150 -30.16 17.89 -15.00
CA ILE A 150 -29.83 18.02 -16.44
C ILE A 150 -31.07 18.41 -17.26
N ASP A 151 -32.21 17.74 -17.02
CA ASP A 151 -33.47 18.01 -17.74
C ASP A 151 -34.07 19.41 -17.41
N ALA A 152 -33.65 19.99 -16.29
CA ALA A 152 -34.13 21.32 -15.87
C ALA A 152 -33.47 22.50 -16.58
N VAL A 153 -32.40 22.26 -17.38
CA VAL A 153 -31.59 23.30 -18.01
C VAL A 153 -31.36 23.04 -19.49
N ASP A 154 -31.09 24.09 -20.28
CA ASP A 154 -30.70 23.99 -21.67
C ASP A 154 -29.16 23.90 -21.78
N LEU A 155 -28.66 22.71 -22.12
CA LEU A 155 -27.22 22.43 -22.31
C LEU A 155 -26.77 22.45 -23.77
N LYS A 156 -27.67 22.64 -24.72
CA LYS A 156 -27.32 22.54 -26.14
C LYS A 156 -26.24 23.56 -26.53
N GLY A 157 -25.06 23.07 -26.90
CA GLY A 157 -23.92 23.87 -27.29
C GLY A 157 -23.24 24.63 -26.14
N LYS A 158 -23.52 24.29 -24.88
CA LYS A 158 -23.00 24.95 -23.68
C LYS A 158 -22.08 24.02 -22.88
N ILE A 159 -21.37 24.57 -21.91
CA ILE A 159 -20.51 23.83 -21.00
C ILE A 159 -21.24 23.64 -19.66
N ALA A 160 -21.36 22.39 -19.21
CA ALA A 160 -21.95 22.05 -17.92
C ALA A 160 -20.94 22.29 -16.79
N VAL A 161 -21.36 22.98 -15.72
CA VAL A 161 -20.58 23.17 -14.49
C VAL A 161 -21.19 22.32 -13.38
N THR A 162 -20.37 21.49 -12.74
CA THR A 162 -20.87 20.51 -11.74
C THR A 162 -19.97 20.42 -10.50
N GLU A 163 -20.57 20.09 -9.35
CA GLU A 163 -19.86 19.71 -8.12
C GLU A 163 -19.55 18.21 -8.04
N ALA A 164 -20.05 17.41 -8.98
CA ALA A 164 -19.73 15.99 -9.08
C ALA A 164 -18.49 15.77 -9.97
N SER A 165 -17.90 14.58 -9.90
CA SER A 165 -16.81 14.21 -10.82
C SER A 165 -17.30 14.23 -12.26
N ALA A 166 -16.46 14.72 -13.19
CA ALA A 166 -16.82 14.83 -14.60
C ALA A 166 -17.28 13.52 -15.21
N GLY A 167 -16.58 12.42 -14.93
CA GLY A 167 -16.91 11.10 -15.47
C GLY A 167 -18.30 10.59 -15.05
N ARG A 168 -18.83 11.07 -13.93
CA ARG A 168 -20.19 10.71 -13.48
C ARG A 168 -21.28 11.47 -14.24
N VAL A 169 -21.00 12.70 -14.65
CA VAL A 169 -21.98 13.61 -15.27
C VAL A 169 -21.90 13.58 -16.78
N HIS A 170 -20.75 13.20 -17.33
CA HIS A 170 -20.39 13.33 -18.74
C HIS A 170 -21.47 12.79 -19.69
N ASP A 171 -21.85 11.52 -19.56
CA ASP A 171 -22.75 10.88 -20.52
C ASP A 171 -24.15 11.52 -20.57
N LEU A 172 -24.66 11.92 -19.41
CA LEU A 172 -25.96 12.62 -19.30
C LEU A 172 -25.88 14.03 -19.92
N ALA A 173 -24.84 14.79 -19.58
CA ALA A 173 -24.64 16.14 -20.07
C ALA A 173 -24.44 16.17 -21.60
N VAL A 174 -23.61 15.29 -22.15
CA VAL A 174 -23.36 15.17 -23.60
C VAL A 174 -24.63 14.75 -24.34
N LYS A 175 -25.42 13.83 -23.79
CA LYS A 175 -26.71 13.43 -24.36
C LYS A 175 -27.69 14.62 -24.40
N ALA A 176 -27.62 15.52 -23.42
CA ALA A 176 -28.40 16.76 -23.39
C ALA A 176 -27.81 17.89 -24.27
N GLY A 177 -26.69 17.64 -24.97
CA GLY A 177 -26.06 18.55 -25.92
C GLY A 177 -24.94 19.42 -25.36
N ALA A 178 -24.41 19.13 -24.18
CA ALA A 178 -23.23 19.81 -23.68
C ALA A 178 -22.02 19.53 -24.55
N VAL A 179 -21.18 20.57 -24.76
CA VAL A 179 -19.94 20.48 -25.54
C VAL A 179 -18.70 20.26 -24.67
N GLY A 180 -18.83 20.39 -23.36
CA GLY A 180 -17.75 20.18 -22.40
C GLY A 180 -18.26 20.22 -20.96
N ILE A 181 -17.39 19.87 -20.01
CA ILE A 181 -17.69 19.84 -18.60
C ILE A 181 -16.63 20.60 -17.82
N ILE A 182 -17.06 21.39 -16.85
CA ILE A 182 -16.21 21.93 -15.78
C ILE A 182 -16.63 21.26 -14.48
N SER A 183 -15.70 20.55 -13.85
CA SER A 183 -15.90 19.90 -12.55
C SER A 183 -15.06 20.56 -11.48
N TYR A 184 -15.61 20.80 -10.31
CA TYR A 184 -14.85 21.19 -9.13
C TYR A 184 -15.06 20.20 -7.99
N TYR A 185 -15.28 18.95 -8.35
CA TYR A 185 -15.37 17.85 -7.41
C TYR A 185 -14.09 17.71 -6.60
N SER A 186 -14.24 17.50 -5.29
CA SER A 186 -13.15 16.99 -4.46
C SER A 186 -13.73 16.05 -3.41
N PRO A 187 -13.13 14.89 -3.18
CA PRO A 187 -13.54 13.99 -2.11
C PRO A 187 -13.25 14.57 -0.72
N ARG A 188 -12.38 15.58 -0.63
CA ARG A 188 -11.88 16.17 0.63
C ARG A 188 -11.82 17.71 0.59
N PRO A 189 -12.88 18.42 0.18
CA PRO A 189 -12.82 19.87 -0.05
C PRO A 189 -12.57 20.69 1.22
N LEU A 190 -12.87 20.14 2.40
CA LEU A 190 -12.65 20.81 3.68
C LEU A 190 -11.20 20.66 4.18
N VAL A 191 -10.47 19.65 3.70
CA VAL A 191 -9.07 19.45 4.06
C VAL A 191 -8.16 20.38 3.27
N ASP A 192 -8.37 20.46 1.96
CA ASP A 192 -7.64 21.37 1.08
C ASP A 192 -8.51 21.85 -0.08
N PRO A 193 -9.05 23.07 -0.01
CA PRO A 193 -9.96 23.61 -1.02
C PRO A 193 -9.25 24.02 -2.33
N ILE A 194 -7.92 23.92 -2.41
CA ILE A 194 -7.16 24.25 -3.62
C ILE A 194 -6.62 23.01 -4.35
N GLN A 195 -6.84 21.80 -3.83
CA GLN A 195 -6.48 20.56 -4.54
C GLN A 195 -7.44 20.29 -5.71
N ILE A 196 -6.86 19.86 -6.81
CA ILE A 196 -7.60 19.35 -7.96
C ILE A 196 -7.42 17.83 -7.99
N PRO A 197 -8.51 17.03 -7.94
CA PRO A 197 -8.41 15.59 -8.06
C PRO A 197 -8.04 15.18 -9.49
N ASN A 198 -7.31 14.08 -9.63
CA ASN A 198 -7.13 13.42 -10.92
C ASN A 198 -8.50 12.84 -11.35
N SER A 199 -9.20 13.58 -12.19
CA SER A 199 -10.53 13.24 -12.68
C SER A 199 -10.56 13.33 -14.18
N GLY A 200 -11.29 12.44 -14.84
CA GLY A 200 -11.36 12.37 -16.29
C GLY A 200 -12.71 11.88 -16.79
N ILE A 201 -12.82 11.78 -18.08
CA ILE A 201 -13.98 11.28 -18.81
C ILE A 201 -13.58 10.05 -19.62
N ARG A 202 -14.55 9.18 -19.91
CA ARG A 202 -14.32 7.95 -20.67
C ARG A 202 -15.46 7.75 -21.66
N GLY A 203 -15.21 7.04 -22.76
CA GLY A 203 -16.23 6.64 -23.73
C GLY A 203 -15.98 7.20 -25.13
N ASN A 204 -16.72 6.64 -26.11
CA ASN A 204 -16.54 6.97 -27.53
C ASN A 204 -17.05 8.36 -27.93
N ASN A 205 -17.86 9.01 -27.09
CA ASN A 205 -18.40 10.35 -27.30
C ASN A 205 -17.75 11.37 -26.38
N ALA A 206 -16.48 11.16 -26.01
CA ALA A 206 -15.76 12.05 -25.14
C ALA A 206 -15.73 13.48 -25.73
N THR A 207 -16.05 14.45 -24.89
CA THR A 207 -15.85 15.86 -25.14
C THR A 207 -14.56 16.30 -24.41
N PHE A 208 -14.61 17.35 -23.60
CA PHE A 208 -13.50 17.72 -22.73
C PHE A 208 -13.99 17.94 -21.30
N CYS A 209 -13.06 17.81 -20.36
CA CYS A 209 -13.28 18.15 -18.97
C CYS A 209 -12.17 19.08 -18.47
N ILE A 210 -12.55 20.21 -17.89
CA ILE A 210 -11.68 21.06 -17.10
C ILE A 210 -12.01 20.87 -15.61
N ASN A 211 -10.99 20.55 -14.83
CA ASN A 211 -11.11 20.46 -13.37
C ASN A 211 -10.68 21.78 -12.75
N LEU A 212 -11.50 22.33 -11.88
CA LEU A 212 -11.18 23.51 -11.08
C LEU A 212 -10.97 23.12 -9.62
N THR A 213 -10.29 23.98 -8.87
CA THR A 213 -10.25 23.85 -7.42
C THR A 213 -11.65 23.98 -6.84
N PRO A 214 -11.96 23.33 -5.70
CA PRO A 214 -13.26 23.56 -5.03
C PRO A 214 -13.51 25.03 -4.75
N ARG A 215 -12.50 25.79 -4.32
CA ARG A 215 -12.61 27.23 -4.05
C ARG A 215 -13.08 28.01 -5.26
N ASP A 216 -12.43 27.79 -6.41
CA ASP A 216 -12.74 28.54 -7.63
C ASP A 216 -14.08 28.07 -8.24
N GLY A 217 -14.38 26.76 -8.13
CA GLY A 217 -15.65 26.20 -8.55
C GLY A 217 -16.84 26.72 -7.74
N TYR A 218 -16.72 26.85 -6.44
CA TYR A 218 -17.75 27.45 -5.60
C TYR A 218 -17.97 28.93 -5.96
N ALA A 219 -16.92 29.69 -6.21
CA ALA A 219 -17.04 31.07 -6.63
C ALA A 219 -17.78 31.20 -7.98
N LEU A 220 -17.45 30.32 -8.94
CA LEU A 220 -18.13 30.25 -10.23
C LEU A 220 -19.59 29.84 -10.10
N ARG A 221 -19.89 28.83 -9.31
CA ARG A 221 -21.26 28.37 -9.00
C ARG A 221 -22.12 29.49 -8.45
N ASP A 222 -21.59 30.22 -7.45
CA ASP A 222 -22.37 31.27 -6.76
C ASP A 222 -22.75 32.41 -7.70
N ARG A 223 -21.95 32.72 -8.70
CA ARG A 223 -22.25 33.67 -9.77
C ARG A 223 -23.34 33.14 -10.71
N LEU A 224 -23.25 31.88 -11.13
CA LEU A 224 -24.24 31.22 -11.98
C LEU A 224 -25.61 31.12 -11.29
N LEU A 225 -25.65 30.79 -9.98
CA LEU A 225 -26.87 30.73 -9.19
C LEU A 225 -27.55 32.10 -9.00
N LYS A 226 -26.78 33.19 -9.08
CA LYS A 226 -27.31 34.55 -9.09
C LYS A 226 -27.86 34.98 -10.46
N GLY A 227 -27.80 34.09 -11.46
CA GLY A 227 -28.29 34.35 -12.80
C GLY A 227 -27.28 35.08 -13.71
N GLU A 228 -26.01 35.18 -13.32
CA GLU A 228 -24.99 35.79 -14.14
C GLU A 228 -24.71 34.92 -15.38
N LYS A 229 -24.72 35.52 -16.55
CA LYS A 229 -24.36 34.85 -17.81
C LYS A 229 -22.87 34.92 -18.00
N ILE A 230 -22.19 33.79 -17.85
CA ILE A 230 -20.75 33.68 -17.98
C ILE A 230 -20.43 32.97 -19.28
N VAL A 231 -19.66 33.64 -20.15
CA VAL A 231 -19.15 33.07 -21.39
C VAL A 231 -17.67 32.78 -21.22
N VAL A 232 -17.26 31.57 -21.58
CA VAL A 232 -15.88 31.15 -21.54
C VAL A 232 -15.36 30.75 -22.91
N LYS A 233 -14.05 30.91 -23.08
CA LYS A 233 -13.27 30.38 -24.20
C LYS A 233 -12.41 29.22 -23.65
N ALA A 234 -12.60 28.03 -24.19
CA ALA A 234 -11.78 26.86 -23.92
C ALA A 234 -10.98 26.52 -25.19
N ASP A 235 -9.65 26.50 -25.05
CA ASP A 235 -8.72 26.03 -26.08
C ASP A 235 -7.94 24.84 -25.53
N ILE A 236 -8.17 23.66 -26.11
CA ILE A 236 -7.67 22.37 -25.59
C ILE A 236 -7.07 21.56 -26.74
N GLU A 237 -5.86 21.08 -26.54
CA GLU A 237 -5.18 20.13 -27.41
C GLU A 237 -4.81 18.87 -26.65
N THR A 238 -5.11 17.73 -27.23
CA THR A 238 -4.78 16.41 -26.69
C THR A 238 -4.26 15.51 -27.80
N ALA A 239 -3.50 14.49 -27.44
CA ALA A 239 -2.95 13.51 -28.35
C ALA A 239 -3.20 12.08 -27.85
N MET A 240 -3.14 11.13 -28.78
CA MET A 240 -3.02 9.71 -28.49
C MET A 240 -1.67 9.23 -28.99
N GLU A 241 -0.78 8.91 -28.07
CA GLU A 241 0.56 8.45 -28.39
C GLU A 241 0.67 6.92 -28.29
N GLU A 242 1.47 6.31 -29.16
CA GLU A 242 1.84 4.90 -29.03
C GLU A 242 3.15 4.85 -28.24
N THR A 243 3.09 4.22 -27.07
CA THR A 243 4.20 4.11 -26.12
C THR A 243 4.52 2.65 -25.83
N GLU A 244 5.78 2.36 -25.46
CA GLU A 244 6.18 1.04 -24.97
C GLU A 244 5.72 0.86 -23.51
N ILE A 245 5.42 -0.38 -23.13
CA ILE A 245 5.27 -0.77 -21.73
C ILE A 245 6.67 -1.14 -21.22
N GLU A 246 7.22 -0.27 -20.39
CA GLU A 246 8.58 -0.36 -19.91
C GLU A 246 8.64 -0.91 -18.49
N VAL A 247 9.58 -1.81 -18.22
CA VAL A 247 9.81 -2.40 -16.90
C VAL A 247 11.30 -2.40 -16.58
N PRO A 248 11.82 -1.34 -15.96
CA PRO A 248 13.15 -1.38 -15.35
C PRO A 248 13.26 -2.53 -14.36
N THR A 249 14.39 -3.24 -14.39
CA THR A 249 14.62 -4.41 -13.54
C THR A 249 16.08 -4.62 -13.23
N CYS A 250 16.36 -5.20 -12.06
CA CYS A 250 17.66 -5.76 -11.67
C CYS A 250 17.48 -6.93 -10.69
N VAL A 251 18.55 -7.68 -10.46
CA VAL A 251 18.52 -8.87 -9.60
C VAL A 251 19.78 -8.93 -8.74
N ILE A 252 19.62 -9.07 -7.43
CA ILE A 252 20.66 -9.57 -6.53
C ILE A 252 20.63 -11.09 -6.65
N LYS A 253 21.63 -11.68 -7.28
CA LYS A 253 21.70 -13.14 -7.48
C LYS A 253 22.01 -13.85 -6.17
N GLY A 254 21.24 -14.89 -5.88
CA GLY A 254 21.48 -15.79 -4.76
C GLY A 254 22.74 -16.65 -4.94
N SER A 255 23.18 -17.27 -3.87
CA SER A 255 24.30 -18.22 -3.88
C SER A 255 23.92 -19.60 -4.43
N GLU A 256 22.63 -19.95 -4.43
CA GLU A 256 22.09 -21.22 -4.93
C GLU A 256 21.43 -20.98 -6.30
N ALA A 257 22.05 -21.49 -7.37
CA ALA A 257 21.72 -21.14 -8.76
C ALA A 257 20.27 -21.49 -9.18
N ASP A 258 19.71 -22.56 -8.63
CA ASP A 258 18.35 -23.04 -8.97
C ASP A 258 17.32 -22.78 -7.86
N ALA A 259 17.70 -22.01 -6.84
CA ALA A 259 16.78 -21.65 -5.77
C ALA A 259 15.66 -20.73 -6.28
N GLU A 260 14.61 -20.66 -5.47
CA GLU A 260 13.48 -19.74 -5.66
C GLU A 260 13.96 -18.29 -5.57
N GLU A 261 13.08 -17.35 -5.90
CA GLU A 261 13.35 -15.92 -5.76
C GLU A 261 12.25 -15.18 -5.01
N ILE A 262 12.60 -14.00 -4.48
CA ILE A 262 11.67 -13.02 -3.91
C ILE A 262 11.58 -11.84 -4.88
N ILE A 263 10.36 -11.36 -5.15
CA ILE A 263 10.14 -10.19 -6.01
C ILE A 263 9.72 -9.01 -5.16
N LEU A 264 10.44 -7.89 -5.29
CA LEU A 264 10.00 -6.60 -4.80
C LEU A 264 9.56 -5.76 -6.00
N CYS A 265 8.41 -5.09 -5.88
CA CYS A 265 7.90 -4.22 -6.93
C CYS A 265 7.42 -2.88 -6.39
N ALA A 266 7.40 -1.90 -7.29
CA ALA A 266 6.75 -0.61 -7.12
C ALA A 266 6.33 -0.10 -8.49
N HIS A 267 5.17 0.56 -8.60
CA HIS A 267 4.86 1.17 -9.89
C HIS A 267 5.56 2.52 -10.06
N LEU A 268 6.00 2.79 -11.27
CA LEU A 268 6.85 3.95 -11.58
C LEU A 268 6.11 5.06 -12.31
N TYR A 269 5.11 4.71 -13.10
CA TYR A 269 4.44 5.65 -13.99
C TYR A 269 3.06 6.03 -13.46
N GLU A 270 2.82 7.34 -13.32
CA GLU A 270 1.62 7.88 -12.67
C GLU A 270 0.63 8.54 -13.64
N GLY A 271 0.92 8.49 -14.93
CA GLY A 271 0.14 9.17 -15.94
C GLY A 271 0.49 10.65 -16.06
N TYR A 272 -0.12 11.35 -17.03
CA TYR A 272 0.36 12.62 -17.54
C TYR A 272 -0.11 13.86 -16.76
N VAL A 273 -1.08 13.71 -15.89
CA VAL A 273 -1.71 14.85 -15.19
C VAL A 273 -1.56 14.80 -13.67
N LYS A 274 -0.84 13.81 -13.16
CA LYS A 274 -0.65 13.54 -11.73
C LYS A 274 0.83 13.66 -11.37
N LEU A 275 1.16 14.39 -10.31
CA LEU A 275 2.54 14.52 -9.84
C LEU A 275 3.08 13.26 -9.18
N GLY A 276 2.24 12.55 -8.44
CA GLY A 276 2.50 11.20 -7.94
C GLY A 276 3.68 11.05 -6.98
N ALA A 277 4.04 12.08 -6.22
CA ALA A 277 5.23 12.03 -5.37
C ALA A 277 5.16 10.94 -4.28
N ASN A 278 3.99 10.79 -3.62
CA ASN A 278 3.74 9.68 -2.73
C ASN A 278 3.20 8.47 -3.51
N ASP A 279 2.27 8.66 -4.41
CA ASP A 279 1.61 7.64 -5.21
C ASP A 279 2.07 7.70 -6.69
N ASN A 280 3.14 6.97 -7.14
CA ASN A 280 3.94 6.05 -6.32
C ASN A 280 5.44 6.26 -6.59
N ILE A 281 5.87 7.49 -6.85
CA ILE A 281 7.32 7.76 -6.95
C ILE A 281 8.00 7.39 -5.62
N SER A 282 7.29 7.54 -4.47
CA SER A 282 7.86 7.18 -3.17
C SER A 282 8.21 5.70 -3.05
N GLY A 283 7.34 4.82 -3.53
CA GLY A 283 7.60 3.38 -3.58
C GLY A 283 8.74 3.05 -4.53
N SER A 284 8.73 3.65 -5.72
CA SER A 284 9.80 3.49 -6.71
C SER A 284 11.16 3.96 -6.20
N ALA A 285 11.22 5.11 -5.54
CA ALA A 285 12.43 5.67 -4.93
C ALA A 285 12.95 4.81 -3.76
N ALA A 286 12.03 4.36 -2.88
CA ALA A 286 12.35 3.45 -1.80
C ALA A 286 12.91 2.13 -2.33
N LEU A 287 12.34 1.59 -3.41
CA LEU A 287 12.79 0.34 -4.03
C LEU A 287 14.21 0.46 -4.61
N VAL A 288 14.56 1.62 -5.21
CA VAL A 288 15.94 1.90 -5.67
C VAL A 288 16.91 1.86 -4.48
N GLU A 289 16.53 2.45 -3.36
CA GLU A 289 17.38 2.49 -2.17
C GLU A 289 17.46 1.12 -1.46
N VAL A 290 16.39 0.30 -1.47
CA VAL A 290 16.43 -1.10 -1.00
C VAL A 290 17.43 -1.90 -1.83
N ALA A 291 17.36 -1.79 -3.16
CA ALA A 291 18.27 -2.48 -4.06
C ALA A 291 19.72 -2.06 -3.80
N ARG A 292 20.00 -0.75 -3.72
CA ARG A 292 21.31 -0.20 -3.41
C ARG A 292 21.86 -0.71 -2.08
N THR A 293 21.06 -0.57 -1.01
CA THR A 293 21.47 -0.94 0.35
C THR A 293 21.87 -2.42 0.45
N LEU A 294 21.01 -3.30 -0.06
CA LEU A 294 21.30 -4.74 0.00
C LEU A 294 22.50 -5.10 -0.89
N ASN A 295 22.61 -4.53 -2.09
CA ASN A 295 23.72 -4.80 -2.98
C ASN A 295 25.06 -4.36 -2.37
N GLU A 296 25.13 -3.13 -1.83
CA GLU A 296 26.35 -2.61 -1.19
C GLU A 296 26.80 -3.50 -0.04
N LEU A 297 25.90 -3.85 0.86
CA LEU A 297 26.24 -4.68 2.02
C LEU A 297 26.66 -6.11 1.64
N ILE A 298 26.07 -6.68 0.59
CA ILE A 298 26.39 -8.01 0.09
C ILE A 298 27.73 -8.01 -0.67
N GLU A 299 27.93 -7.06 -1.59
CA GLU A 299 29.16 -7.00 -2.41
C GLU A 299 30.39 -6.63 -1.57
N THR A 300 30.22 -5.86 -0.50
CA THR A 300 31.28 -5.54 0.45
C THR A 300 31.50 -6.63 1.51
N GLY A 301 30.69 -7.71 1.49
CA GLY A 301 30.81 -8.84 2.42
C GLY A 301 30.34 -8.54 3.86
N GLN A 302 29.65 -7.43 4.08
CA GLN A 302 29.08 -7.07 5.39
C GLN A 302 27.83 -7.90 5.68
N LEU A 303 27.01 -8.17 4.66
CA LEU A 303 25.96 -9.18 4.70
C LEU A 303 26.39 -10.41 3.90
N PRO A 304 26.10 -11.64 4.36
CA PRO A 304 26.21 -12.83 3.53
C PRO A 304 25.41 -12.70 2.25
N ARG A 305 25.91 -13.30 1.15
CA ARG A 305 25.10 -13.42 -0.06
C ARG A 305 23.94 -14.37 0.23
N PRO A 306 22.69 -13.92 0.05
CA PRO A 306 21.53 -14.74 0.37
C PRO A 306 21.48 -16.01 -0.50
N LYS A 307 20.80 -17.05 -0.04
CA LYS A 307 20.63 -18.31 -0.79
C LYS A 307 19.84 -18.07 -2.07
N ARG A 308 18.76 -17.31 -1.98
CA ARG A 308 17.78 -17.03 -3.04
C ARG A 308 18.03 -15.67 -3.65
N SER A 309 17.66 -15.54 -4.92
CA SER A 309 17.73 -14.26 -5.61
C SER A 309 16.66 -13.29 -5.13
N ILE A 310 16.98 -12.00 -5.18
CA ILE A 310 16.03 -10.91 -4.91
C ILE A 310 15.92 -10.11 -6.20
N ARG A 311 14.75 -10.14 -6.82
CA ARG A 311 14.43 -9.39 -8.04
C ARG A 311 13.71 -8.11 -7.71
N PHE A 312 14.06 -7.05 -8.39
CA PHE A 312 13.44 -5.72 -8.30
C PHE A 312 12.84 -5.36 -9.64
N ILE A 313 11.58 -4.93 -9.64
CA ILE A 313 10.87 -4.49 -10.85
C ILE A 313 10.14 -3.17 -10.59
N TRP A 314 10.29 -2.22 -11.52
CA TRP A 314 9.55 -0.97 -11.59
C TRP A 314 8.58 -1.09 -12.77
N ILE A 315 7.29 -1.03 -12.51
CA ILE A 315 6.32 -1.53 -13.47
C ILE A 315 5.12 -0.58 -13.59
N PRO A 316 4.52 -0.38 -14.77
CA PRO A 316 3.24 0.31 -14.87
C PRO A 316 2.16 -0.48 -14.15
N GLU A 317 1.46 0.16 -13.21
CA GLU A 317 0.45 -0.49 -12.36
C GLU A 317 -0.61 -1.22 -13.20
N PHE A 318 -0.85 -2.49 -12.91
CA PHE A 318 -1.71 -3.41 -13.66
C PHE A 318 -1.43 -3.53 -15.15
N GLN A 319 -1.26 -2.40 -15.87
CA GLN A 319 -1.04 -2.38 -17.33
C GLN A 319 0.29 -3.03 -17.73
N GLY A 320 1.27 -2.97 -16.86
CA GLY A 320 2.56 -3.65 -17.02
C GLY A 320 2.62 -4.98 -16.27
N THR A 321 2.08 -5.04 -15.07
CA THR A 321 2.18 -6.21 -14.18
C THR A 321 1.46 -7.43 -14.75
N ILE A 322 0.28 -7.25 -15.33
CA ILE A 322 -0.46 -8.34 -15.95
C ILE A 322 0.30 -8.93 -17.17
N PRO A 323 0.72 -8.16 -18.19
CA PRO A 323 1.51 -8.72 -19.29
C PRO A 323 2.87 -9.26 -18.85
N TRP A 324 3.50 -8.65 -17.82
CA TRP A 324 4.74 -9.18 -17.24
C TRP A 324 4.52 -10.57 -16.63
N ALA A 325 3.48 -10.73 -15.82
CA ALA A 325 3.13 -12.02 -15.23
C ALA A 325 2.81 -13.10 -16.28
N ILE A 326 2.12 -12.72 -17.35
CA ILE A 326 1.83 -13.62 -18.47
C ILE A 326 3.12 -14.06 -19.17
N LYS A 327 4.06 -13.16 -19.38
CA LYS A 327 5.34 -13.42 -20.05
C LYS A 327 6.30 -14.26 -19.18
N HIS A 328 6.30 -14.03 -17.87
CA HIS A 328 7.28 -14.59 -16.93
C HIS A 328 6.72 -15.71 -16.04
N LYS A 329 5.85 -16.54 -16.57
CA LYS A 329 5.27 -17.68 -15.85
C LYS A 329 6.32 -18.61 -15.24
N ASP A 330 7.49 -18.75 -15.87
CA ASP A 330 8.57 -19.62 -15.37
C ASP A 330 9.30 -18.99 -14.16
N ILE A 331 9.44 -17.67 -14.14
CA ILE A 331 9.92 -16.94 -12.97
C ILE A 331 8.92 -17.08 -11.83
N LEU A 332 7.63 -16.83 -12.11
CA LEU A 332 6.58 -16.88 -11.10
C LEU A 332 6.43 -18.25 -10.44
N LYS A 333 6.66 -19.36 -11.16
CA LYS A 333 6.68 -20.72 -10.57
C LYS A 333 7.79 -20.91 -9.53
N LYS A 334 8.83 -20.10 -9.57
CA LYS A 334 9.95 -20.11 -8.62
C LYS A 334 9.89 -18.93 -7.66
N THR A 335 8.85 -18.11 -7.70
CA THR A 335 8.68 -16.95 -6.82
C THR A 335 8.03 -17.38 -5.53
N LEU A 336 8.75 -17.26 -4.41
CA LEU A 336 8.20 -17.54 -3.07
C LEU A 336 7.15 -16.50 -2.68
N CYS A 337 7.44 -15.24 -2.92
CA CYS A 337 6.55 -14.16 -2.52
C CYS A 337 6.88 -12.83 -3.21
N ASN A 338 5.92 -11.90 -3.13
CA ASN A 338 6.04 -10.53 -3.58
C ASN A 338 5.88 -9.54 -2.42
N ILE A 339 6.71 -8.49 -2.41
CA ILE A 339 6.57 -7.33 -1.52
C ILE A 339 6.38 -6.11 -2.42
N ASN A 340 5.20 -5.54 -2.38
CA ASN A 340 4.85 -4.34 -3.14
C ASN A 340 5.02 -3.09 -2.27
N LEU A 341 5.74 -2.08 -2.78
CA LEU A 341 5.90 -0.78 -2.15
C LEU A 341 5.06 0.24 -2.90
N ASP A 342 3.99 0.68 -2.28
CA ASP A 342 3.07 1.63 -2.89
C ASP A 342 2.65 2.70 -1.89
N MET A 343 2.90 3.99 -2.23
CA MET A 343 2.60 5.13 -1.36
C MET A 343 3.30 5.01 0.01
N VAL A 344 4.62 4.88 0.03
CA VAL A 344 5.36 4.59 1.26
C VAL A 344 6.00 5.82 1.92
N GLY A 345 5.88 6.99 1.28
CA GLY A 345 6.64 8.18 1.65
C GLY A 345 5.89 9.22 2.49
N LEU A 346 4.60 9.08 2.70
CA LEU A 346 3.77 10.13 3.28
C LEU A 346 4.20 10.54 4.70
N TRP A 347 4.21 11.85 4.97
CA TRP A 347 4.42 12.38 6.32
C TRP A 347 3.22 12.08 7.21
N LEU A 348 3.33 11.02 8.03
CA LEU A 348 2.20 10.39 8.70
C LEU A 348 1.43 11.33 9.64
N SER A 349 2.13 12.15 10.45
CA SER A 349 1.46 13.05 11.39
C SER A 349 0.74 14.20 10.70
N LYS A 350 1.28 14.73 9.58
CA LYS A 350 0.62 15.78 8.80
C LYS A 350 -0.66 15.29 8.13
N SER A 351 -0.68 14.03 7.71
CA SER A 351 -1.79 13.43 6.98
C SER A 351 -2.76 12.65 7.87
N GLN A 352 -2.42 12.49 9.17
CA GLN A 352 -3.14 11.62 10.10
C GLN A 352 -3.22 10.17 9.58
N SER A 353 -2.12 9.70 9.03
CA SER A 353 -1.99 8.41 8.35
C SER A 353 -1.22 7.39 9.19
N MET A 354 -1.28 6.15 8.77
CA MET A 354 -0.50 5.04 9.33
C MET A 354 0.27 4.34 8.21
N TYR A 355 1.42 3.76 8.53
CA TYR A 355 2.11 2.86 7.62
C TYR A 355 1.54 1.45 7.77
N CYS A 356 0.78 1.03 6.80
CA CYS A 356 0.00 -0.20 6.82
C CYS A 356 0.75 -1.34 6.15
N LEU A 357 0.73 -2.53 6.76
CA LEU A 357 1.00 -3.79 6.10
C LEU A 357 -0.35 -4.47 5.82
N HIS A 358 -0.70 -4.64 4.55
CA HIS A 358 -1.83 -5.48 4.18
C HIS A 358 -1.34 -6.88 3.86
N ARG A 359 -1.94 -7.86 4.53
CA ARG A 359 -1.58 -9.27 4.46
C ARG A 359 -1.98 -9.88 3.12
N THR A 360 -1.43 -11.05 2.80
CA THR A 360 -1.89 -11.87 1.67
C THR A 360 -3.37 -12.23 1.79
N THR A 361 -4.01 -12.63 0.70
CA THR A 361 -5.39 -13.10 0.75
C THR A 361 -5.51 -14.33 1.66
N MET A 362 -6.69 -14.57 2.24
CA MET A 362 -6.95 -15.80 2.99
C MET A 362 -6.86 -17.06 2.12
N GLY A 363 -7.08 -16.93 0.82
CA GLY A 363 -6.92 -18.03 -0.14
C GLY A 363 -5.45 -18.34 -0.49
N ASN A 364 -4.52 -17.45 -0.09
CA ASN A 364 -3.08 -17.62 -0.33
C ASN A 364 -2.31 -17.35 0.99
N PRO A 365 -2.50 -18.18 2.04
CA PRO A 365 -1.84 -18.02 3.33
C PRO A 365 -0.34 -18.29 3.20
N HIS A 366 0.49 -17.41 3.81
CA HIS A 366 1.94 -17.50 3.67
C HIS A 366 2.68 -16.87 4.86
N TYR A 367 3.84 -17.45 5.23
CA TYR A 367 4.70 -16.96 6.31
C TYR A 367 5.25 -15.53 6.07
N LEU A 368 5.24 -15.04 4.83
CA LEU A 368 5.60 -13.65 4.51
C LEU A 368 4.88 -12.65 5.42
N ASN A 369 3.59 -12.90 5.69
CA ASN A 369 2.80 -12.06 6.59
C ASN A 369 3.46 -11.93 7.96
N ASP A 370 3.89 -13.04 8.52
CA ASP A 370 4.44 -13.09 9.88
C ASP A 370 5.86 -12.53 9.93
N VAL A 371 6.66 -12.74 8.88
CA VAL A 371 7.99 -12.13 8.76
C VAL A 371 7.88 -10.60 8.72
N ALA A 372 7.05 -10.07 7.83
CA ALA A 372 6.87 -8.62 7.72
C ALA A 372 6.24 -8.03 9.00
N GLU A 373 5.18 -8.66 9.54
CA GLU A 373 4.51 -8.24 10.78
C GLU A 373 5.49 -8.14 11.95
N SER A 374 6.38 -9.12 12.10
CA SER A 374 7.38 -9.14 13.16
C SER A 374 8.34 -7.96 13.09
N PHE A 375 8.79 -7.57 11.90
CA PHE A 375 9.65 -6.40 11.72
C PHE A 375 8.90 -5.09 11.97
N TYR A 376 7.62 -4.97 11.56
CA TYR A 376 6.80 -3.82 11.91
C TYR A 376 6.66 -3.67 13.42
N HIS A 377 6.38 -4.75 14.13
CA HIS A 377 6.28 -4.76 15.57
C HIS A 377 7.63 -4.44 16.25
N TYR A 378 8.72 -5.02 15.76
CA TYR A 378 10.06 -4.74 16.29
C TYR A 378 10.43 -3.26 16.14
N MET A 379 10.26 -2.69 14.95
CA MET A 379 10.49 -1.26 14.69
C MET A 379 9.57 -0.39 15.54
N GLY A 380 8.30 -0.73 15.65
CA GLY A 380 7.33 0.00 16.48
C GLY A 380 7.68 -0.01 17.96
N ALA A 381 8.09 -1.15 18.49
CA ALA A 381 8.49 -1.29 19.89
C ALA A 381 9.76 -0.50 20.21
N THR A 382 10.79 -0.60 19.39
CA THR A 382 12.05 0.12 19.57
C THR A 382 11.88 1.65 19.42
N ASN A 383 11.09 2.09 18.44
CA ASN A 383 10.77 3.50 18.26
C ASN A 383 9.95 4.06 19.45
N LYS A 384 8.93 3.34 19.91
CA LYS A 384 8.11 3.73 21.06
C LYS A 384 8.94 3.85 22.34
N ALA A 385 9.82 2.90 22.59
CA ALA A 385 10.67 2.90 23.76
C ALA A 385 11.61 4.14 23.75
N PHE A 386 12.19 4.47 22.59
CA PHE A 386 13.00 5.66 22.43
C PHE A 386 12.22 6.95 22.74
N VAL A 387 11.02 7.10 22.18
CA VAL A 387 10.17 8.30 22.42
C VAL A 387 9.76 8.40 23.89
N ALA A 388 9.40 7.28 24.52
CA ALA A 388 8.92 7.27 25.89
C ALA A 388 10.01 7.58 26.93
N THR A 389 11.27 7.23 26.66
CA THR A 389 12.36 7.37 27.63
C THR A 389 13.13 8.67 27.48
N GLY A 390 13.03 9.36 26.33
CA GLY A 390 13.76 10.59 26.03
C GLY A 390 15.29 10.47 26.08
N MET A 391 15.78 9.38 26.64
CA MET A 391 17.18 8.98 26.68
C MET A 391 17.24 7.47 26.47
N GLY A 392 17.37 7.07 25.21
CA GLY A 392 17.53 5.67 24.90
C GLY A 392 18.67 5.06 25.71
N ARG A 393 18.46 3.90 26.26
CA ARG A 393 19.61 3.03 26.56
C ARG A 393 20.28 2.77 25.21
N PRO A 394 21.54 3.14 25.00
CA PRO A 394 22.20 3.03 23.69
C PRO A 394 22.17 1.62 23.09
N ASP A 395 21.98 0.63 23.95
CA ASP A 395 22.01 -0.80 23.68
C ASP A 395 20.61 -1.43 23.41
N ALA A 396 19.52 -0.69 23.63
CA ALA A 396 18.16 -1.23 23.53
C ALA A 396 17.26 -0.50 22.54
N LEU A 397 17.69 0.60 21.97
CA LEU A 397 16.82 1.52 21.22
C LEU A 397 17.44 1.88 19.88
N LYS A 398 16.79 1.43 18.82
CA LYS A 398 17.22 1.62 17.44
C LYS A 398 16.15 2.36 16.64
N PRO A 399 15.90 3.64 16.94
CA PRO A 399 14.95 4.41 16.15
C PRO A 399 15.50 4.60 14.75
N VAL A 400 14.64 4.40 13.76
CA VAL A 400 14.96 4.68 12.37
C VAL A 400 14.50 6.09 12.04
N TYR A 401 15.47 6.99 11.83
CA TYR A 401 15.24 8.39 11.45
C TYR A 401 16.16 8.79 10.30
N SER A 402 15.70 9.74 9.48
CA SER A 402 16.54 10.47 8.52
C SER A 402 16.92 11.83 9.06
N VAL A 403 18.04 12.38 8.55
CA VAL A 403 18.59 13.65 9.03
C VAL A 403 17.61 14.80 8.83
N THR A 404 17.01 14.88 7.63
CA THR A 404 16.07 15.93 7.27
C THR A 404 14.61 15.57 7.54
N GLY A 405 14.33 14.31 7.88
CA GLY A 405 12.98 13.81 8.12
C GLY A 405 12.41 14.16 9.48
N SER A 406 11.16 13.77 9.69
CA SER A 406 10.44 13.98 10.95
C SER A 406 11.06 13.22 12.13
N ARG A 407 10.61 13.58 13.33
CA ARG A 407 10.88 12.84 14.58
C ARG A 407 9.61 12.16 15.09
N ASP A 408 8.65 11.94 14.19
CA ASP A 408 7.39 11.31 14.54
C ASP A 408 7.58 9.90 15.08
N PRO A 409 6.76 9.46 16.03
CA PRO A 409 6.62 8.06 16.38
C PRO A 409 6.28 7.22 15.13
N PHE A 410 6.63 5.95 15.17
CA PHE A 410 6.26 5.04 14.08
C PHE A 410 4.78 4.64 14.22
N TYR A 411 3.91 5.33 13.46
CA TYR A 411 2.49 5.00 13.36
C TYR A 411 2.31 3.90 12.33
N TYR A 412 1.87 2.72 12.77
CA TYR A 412 1.69 1.58 11.86
C TYR A 412 0.44 0.77 12.20
N SER A 413 -0.04 0.01 11.24
CA SER A 413 -1.09 -1.00 11.44
C SER A 413 -0.87 -2.24 10.57
N ILE A 414 -1.36 -3.38 11.05
CA ILE A 414 -1.38 -4.64 10.32
C ILE A 414 -2.83 -4.92 9.97
N ASN A 415 -3.12 -5.01 8.68
CA ASN A 415 -4.48 -5.07 8.17
C ASN A 415 -4.72 -6.38 7.40
N ALA A 416 -5.99 -6.76 7.26
CA ALA A 416 -6.40 -7.79 6.33
C ALA A 416 -6.01 -7.40 4.89
N HIS A 417 -6.02 -8.38 3.99
CA HIS A 417 -5.78 -8.12 2.58
C HIS A 417 -6.72 -7.03 2.04
N TYR A 418 -6.14 -6.14 1.27
CA TYR A 418 -6.85 -5.16 0.46
C TYR A 418 -6.17 -5.12 -0.90
N GLY A 419 -6.93 -5.24 -1.99
CA GLY A 419 -6.44 -5.13 -3.36
C GLY A 419 -6.10 -3.68 -3.75
N ALA A 420 -6.15 -3.39 -5.05
CA ALA A 420 -5.93 -2.08 -5.66
C ALA A 420 -4.47 -1.65 -5.81
N SER A 421 -3.53 -2.60 -5.95
CA SER A 421 -2.17 -2.36 -6.43
C SER A 421 -1.53 -3.67 -6.91
N ASP A 422 -0.30 -3.64 -7.41
CA ASP A 422 0.37 -4.71 -8.14
C ASP A 422 0.48 -6.06 -7.40
N HIS A 423 0.53 -6.07 -6.06
CA HIS A 423 0.52 -7.30 -5.26
C HIS A 423 -0.74 -8.16 -5.52
N GLU A 424 -1.82 -7.57 -6.01
CA GLU A 424 -3.04 -8.28 -6.37
C GLU A 424 -2.82 -9.20 -7.57
N VAL A 425 -2.04 -8.74 -8.57
CA VAL A 425 -1.70 -9.55 -9.74
C VAL A 425 -0.86 -10.77 -9.35
N PHE A 426 0.10 -10.60 -8.42
CA PHE A 426 0.89 -11.72 -7.89
C PHE A 426 0.03 -12.71 -7.09
N SER A 427 -0.93 -12.20 -6.32
CA SER A 427 -1.84 -13.01 -5.49
C SER A 427 -2.99 -13.65 -6.27
N ASP A 428 -3.17 -13.34 -7.55
CA ASP A 428 -4.22 -13.90 -8.41
C ASP A 428 -4.14 -15.43 -8.50
N TRP A 429 -5.29 -16.09 -8.63
CA TRP A 429 -5.38 -17.55 -8.75
C TRP A 429 -4.56 -18.15 -9.89
N GLY A 430 -4.34 -17.40 -10.97
CA GLY A 430 -3.53 -17.81 -12.10
C GLY A 430 -2.03 -17.72 -11.87
N VAL A 431 -1.60 -16.95 -10.86
CA VAL A 431 -0.19 -16.68 -10.51
C VAL A 431 0.21 -17.37 -9.22
N GLN A 432 -0.56 -17.20 -8.16
CA GLN A 432 -0.41 -17.82 -6.83
C GLN A 432 0.92 -17.50 -6.12
N ALA A 433 1.57 -16.40 -6.44
CA ALA A 433 2.69 -15.88 -5.67
C ALA A 433 2.15 -14.99 -4.53
N PRO A 434 2.31 -15.38 -3.25
CA PRO A 434 1.79 -14.60 -2.13
C PRO A 434 2.34 -13.18 -2.12
N GLY A 435 1.47 -12.17 -2.18
CA GLY A 435 1.84 -10.75 -2.21
C GLY A 435 1.33 -9.98 -1.00
N VAL A 436 2.19 -9.14 -0.43
CA VAL A 436 1.83 -8.12 0.57
C VAL A 436 2.05 -6.74 0.00
N ILE A 437 1.32 -5.76 0.50
CA ILE A 437 1.57 -4.35 0.21
C ILE A 437 1.94 -3.60 1.49
N MET A 438 2.97 -2.79 1.39
CA MET A 438 3.36 -1.79 2.37
C MET A 438 2.93 -0.43 1.86
N ILE A 439 2.01 0.24 2.57
CA ILE A 439 1.33 1.45 2.09
C ILE A 439 1.05 2.44 3.22
N THR A 440 1.09 3.74 2.95
CA THR A 440 0.61 4.77 3.87
C THR A 440 -0.87 5.08 3.61
N TRP A 441 -1.73 4.91 4.63
CA TRP A 441 -3.15 5.14 4.49
C TRP A 441 -3.81 5.58 5.81
N PRO A 442 -4.88 6.42 5.82
CA PRO A 442 -5.44 7.16 4.67
C PRO A 442 -4.49 8.24 4.15
N ASP A 443 -4.68 8.65 2.89
CA ASP A 443 -3.93 9.74 2.28
C ASP A 443 -4.87 10.88 1.85
N ASN A 444 -4.65 12.08 2.40
CA ASN A 444 -5.43 13.27 2.08
C ASN A 444 -5.09 13.88 0.72
N TYR A 445 -3.98 13.47 0.14
CA TYR A 445 -3.46 13.96 -1.15
C TYR A 445 -3.67 12.98 -2.28
N TYR A 446 -4.13 11.76 -1.96
CA TYR A 446 -4.30 10.66 -2.90
C TYR A 446 -5.07 11.08 -4.15
N HIS A 447 -4.47 10.84 -5.31
CA HIS A 447 -5.01 11.17 -6.62
C HIS A 447 -5.42 12.65 -6.78
N THR A 448 -4.61 13.56 -6.24
CA THR A 448 -4.83 15.01 -6.38
C THR A 448 -3.56 15.75 -6.76
N SER A 449 -3.71 17.01 -7.17
CA SER A 449 -2.58 17.92 -7.41
C SER A 449 -1.78 18.25 -6.14
N GLY A 450 -2.23 17.80 -4.98
CA GLY A 450 -1.54 17.95 -3.70
C GLY A 450 -0.52 16.85 -3.43
N ASP A 451 -0.49 15.78 -4.23
CA ASP A 451 0.52 14.72 -4.13
C ASP A 451 1.87 15.19 -4.69
N ARG A 452 2.60 15.92 -3.86
CA ARG A 452 3.85 16.60 -4.19
C ARG A 452 4.97 16.16 -3.25
N PRO A 453 6.26 16.40 -3.58
CA PRO A 453 7.39 16.04 -2.73
C PRO A 453 7.30 16.56 -1.30
N GLU A 454 6.67 17.72 -1.06
CA GLU A 454 6.56 18.35 0.27
C GLU A 454 5.69 17.56 1.26
N ILE A 455 4.90 16.62 0.78
CA ILE A 455 4.13 15.71 1.65
C ILE A 455 4.90 14.45 2.03
N CYS A 456 6.04 14.20 1.40
CA CYS A 456 6.88 13.05 1.69
C CYS A 456 7.84 13.34 2.85
N ASP A 457 8.09 12.32 3.68
CA ASP A 457 8.96 12.37 4.85
C ASP A 457 10.14 11.43 4.68
N PRO A 458 11.39 11.95 4.63
CA PRO A 458 12.58 11.10 4.58
C PRO A 458 12.66 10.05 5.70
N THR A 459 12.16 10.35 6.89
CA THR A 459 12.13 9.37 7.99
C THR A 459 11.16 8.22 7.69
N GLN A 460 9.99 8.51 7.14
CA GLN A 460 9.04 7.46 6.75
C GLN A 460 9.59 6.62 5.59
N LEU A 461 10.22 7.24 4.60
CA LEU A 461 10.92 6.53 3.53
C LEU A 461 12.00 5.60 4.08
N HIS A 462 12.82 6.06 5.04
CA HIS A 462 13.85 5.23 5.67
C HIS A 462 13.24 4.00 6.35
N ARG A 463 12.15 4.17 7.08
CA ARG A 463 11.42 3.06 7.72
C ARG A 463 10.88 2.06 6.71
N ALA A 464 10.31 2.54 5.61
CA ALA A 464 9.83 1.69 4.53
C ALA A 464 10.96 0.88 3.88
N ILE A 465 12.09 1.51 3.58
CA ILE A 465 13.29 0.88 3.02
C ILE A 465 13.78 -0.22 3.96
N VAL A 466 13.96 0.09 5.25
CA VAL A 466 14.42 -0.90 6.23
C VAL A 466 13.47 -2.09 6.30
N LEU A 467 12.15 -1.86 6.44
CA LEU A 467 11.16 -2.94 6.55
C LEU A 467 11.11 -3.83 5.32
N ALA A 468 11.19 -3.26 4.13
CA ALA A 468 11.24 -4.03 2.88
C ALA A 468 12.55 -4.84 2.78
N ALA A 469 13.69 -4.19 3.06
CA ALA A 469 15.00 -4.83 2.99
C ALA A 469 15.15 -6.00 3.97
N VAL A 470 14.80 -5.80 5.25
CA VAL A 470 14.93 -6.86 6.26
C VAL A 470 13.96 -8.00 6.01
N SER A 471 12.75 -7.73 5.54
CA SER A 471 11.76 -8.76 5.20
C SER A 471 12.24 -9.62 4.03
N ALA A 472 12.65 -8.99 2.93
CA ALA A 472 13.13 -9.69 1.75
C ALA A 472 14.42 -10.48 2.03
N TYR A 473 15.40 -9.85 2.69
CA TYR A 473 16.68 -10.51 2.99
C TYR A 473 16.50 -11.69 3.95
N THR A 474 15.65 -11.58 4.99
CA THR A 474 15.37 -12.67 5.93
C THR A 474 14.84 -13.91 5.20
N ILE A 475 13.92 -13.74 4.26
CA ILE A 475 13.35 -14.84 3.48
C ILE A 475 14.39 -15.38 2.49
N ALA A 476 15.12 -14.48 1.81
CA ALA A 476 16.12 -14.88 0.81
C ALA A 476 17.29 -15.67 1.42
N GLU A 477 17.72 -15.32 2.63
CA GLU A 477 18.82 -15.99 3.34
C GLU A 477 18.39 -17.28 4.05
N ALA A 478 17.10 -17.43 4.36
CA ALA A 478 16.61 -18.51 5.20
C ALA A 478 16.96 -19.91 4.67
N GLY A 479 17.78 -20.64 5.43
CA GLY A 479 17.95 -22.08 5.34
C GLY A 479 17.16 -22.77 6.46
N GLU A 480 17.54 -24.00 6.83
CA GLU A 480 16.83 -24.79 7.86
C GLU A 480 16.70 -24.05 9.20
N GLU A 481 17.78 -23.44 9.69
CA GLU A 481 17.75 -22.69 10.96
C GLU A 481 16.86 -21.46 10.88
N GLY A 482 16.99 -20.68 9.79
CA GLY A 482 16.13 -19.51 9.55
C GLY A 482 14.67 -19.89 9.41
N ALA A 483 14.38 -20.98 8.70
CA ALA A 483 13.02 -21.52 8.55
C ALA A 483 12.43 -21.95 9.91
N ALA A 484 13.21 -22.56 10.78
CA ALA A 484 12.76 -22.93 12.13
C ALA A 484 12.41 -21.69 12.98
N LYS A 485 13.17 -20.60 12.88
CA LYS A 485 12.86 -19.33 13.54
C LYS A 485 11.56 -18.73 12.98
N ILE A 486 11.39 -18.71 11.66
CA ILE A 486 10.16 -18.24 11.01
C ILE A 486 8.96 -19.08 11.43
N ALA A 487 9.09 -20.43 11.47
CA ALA A 487 8.01 -21.31 11.94
C ALA A 487 7.57 -21.00 13.38
N SER A 488 8.53 -20.73 14.27
CA SER A 488 8.25 -20.35 15.66
C SER A 488 7.47 -19.05 15.74
N GLU A 489 7.84 -18.05 14.93
CA GLU A 489 7.17 -16.76 14.86
C GLU A 489 5.75 -16.91 14.31
N VAL A 490 5.57 -17.64 13.22
CA VAL A 490 4.24 -17.95 12.63
C VAL A 490 3.33 -18.59 13.68
N ALA A 491 3.81 -19.61 14.41
CA ALA A 491 3.01 -20.30 15.43
C ALA A 491 2.64 -19.40 16.61
N SER A 492 3.58 -18.53 17.03
CA SER A 492 3.35 -17.55 18.09
C SER A 492 2.29 -16.54 17.68
N ASN A 493 2.43 -15.94 16.49
CA ASN A 493 1.49 -14.98 15.95
C ASN A 493 0.13 -15.60 15.67
N ALA A 494 0.05 -16.85 15.18
CA ALA A 494 -1.18 -17.60 15.03
C ALA A 494 -1.95 -17.69 16.35
N THR A 495 -1.27 -18.09 17.42
CA THR A 495 -1.89 -18.19 18.75
C THR A 495 -2.39 -16.84 19.25
N LYS A 496 -1.61 -15.77 19.06
CA LYS A 496 -1.99 -14.38 19.39
C LYS A 496 -3.24 -13.94 18.63
N ARG A 497 -3.28 -14.13 17.31
CA ARG A 497 -4.43 -13.77 16.47
C ARG A 497 -5.69 -14.52 16.88
N MET A 498 -5.56 -15.82 17.17
CA MET A 498 -6.67 -16.65 17.64
C MET A 498 -7.20 -16.18 19.00
N ALA A 499 -6.33 -15.76 19.93
CA ALA A 499 -6.74 -15.22 21.23
C ALA A 499 -7.47 -13.86 21.09
N ILE A 500 -7.00 -12.98 20.18
CA ILE A 500 -7.66 -11.71 19.87
C ILE A 500 -9.06 -11.96 19.29
N LYS A 501 -9.19 -12.90 18.36
CA LYS A 501 -10.48 -13.26 17.77
C LYS A 501 -11.43 -13.85 18.81
N MET A 502 -10.95 -14.75 19.67
CA MET A 502 -11.72 -15.30 20.79
C MET A 502 -12.27 -14.19 21.69
N ARG A 503 -11.43 -13.21 22.08
CA ARG A 503 -11.86 -12.07 22.90
C ARG A 503 -13.02 -11.31 22.25
N HIS A 504 -12.91 -11.04 20.94
CA HIS A 504 -13.97 -10.38 20.17
C HIS A 504 -15.27 -11.20 20.19
N ASP A 505 -15.19 -12.52 19.91
CA ASP A 505 -16.35 -13.41 19.87
C ASP A 505 -17.01 -13.53 21.26
N LEU A 506 -16.23 -13.59 22.34
CA LEU A 506 -16.74 -13.58 23.71
C LEU A 506 -17.48 -12.26 24.05
N SER A 507 -16.95 -11.11 23.60
CA SER A 507 -17.65 -9.82 23.78
C SER A 507 -19.01 -9.83 23.10
N LEU A 508 -19.08 -10.26 21.82
CA LEU A 508 -20.35 -10.36 21.10
C LEU A 508 -21.35 -11.31 21.76
N LEU A 509 -20.88 -12.45 22.28
CA LEU A 509 -21.74 -13.40 22.98
C LEU A 509 -22.26 -12.84 24.31
N ASN A 510 -21.44 -12.11 25.04
CA ASN A 510 -21.84 -11.47 26.30
C ASN A 510 -22.94 -10.41 26.09
N ASP A 511 -22.91 -9.72 24.95
CA ASP A 511 -23.90 -8.68 24.58
C ASP A 511 -25.10 -9.22 23.78
N ALA A 512 -25.14 -10.56 23.51
CA ALA A 512 -26.18 -11.18 22.70
C ALA A 512 -27.58 -11.05 23.32
N THR A 513 -28.60 -10.96 22.49
CA THR A 513 -30.02 -11.10 22.84
C THR A 513 -30.50 -12.54 22.58
N SER A 514 -31.73 -12.89 23.03
CA SER A 514 -32.35 -14.18 22.70
C SER A 514 -32.35 -14.49 21.20
N ASP A 515 -32.60 -13.48 20.37
CA ASP A 515 -32.71 -13.62 18.92
C ASP A 515 -31.34 -13.72 18.23
N SER A 516 -30.31 -13.05 18.76
CA SER A 516 -28.98 -13.01 18.15
C SER A 516 -28.02 -14.10 18.64
N LEU A 517 -28.25 -14.69 19.83
CA LEU A 517 -27.32 -15.64 20.45
C LEU A 517 -26.95 -16.81 19.55
N SER A 518 -27.93 -17.41 18.88
CA SER A 518 -27.69 -18.57 18.00
C SER A 518 -26.81 -18.22 16.81
N GLY A 519 -27.06 -17.09 16.15
CA GLY A 519 -26.28 -16.62 15.01
C GLY A 519 -24.84 -16.27 15.41
N LEU A 520 -24.66 -15.52 16.50
CA LEU A 520 -23.34 -15.11 17.00
C LEU A 520 -22.48 -16.31 17.41
N TYR A 521 -23.08 -17.28 18.11
CA TYR A 521 -22.36 -18.50 18.50
C TYR A 521 -21.90 -19.33 17.29
N ARG A 522 -22.77 -19.52 16.30
CA ARG A 522 -22.42 -20.24 15.07
C ARG A 522 -21.34 -19.52 14.29
N SER A 523 -21.44 -18.18 14.15
CA SER A 523 -20.40 -17.38 13.51
C SER A 523 -19.07 -17.46 14.25
N ALA A 524 -19.07 -17.43 15.58
CA ALA A 524 -17.84 -17.58 16.38
C ALA A 524 -17.18 -18.94 16.13
N LYS A 525 -17.95 -20.05 16.11
CA LYS A 525 -17.40 -21.39 15.84
C LYS A 525 -16.86 -21.50 14.41
N PHE A 526 -17.61 -21.05 13.42
CA PHE A 526 -17.16 -21.04 12.03
C PHE A 526 -15.88 -20.23 11.84
N ASN A 527 -15.82 -19.03 12.40
CA ASN A 527 -14.63 -18.16 12.31
C ASN A 527 -13.40 -18.81 12.96
N GLN A 528 -13.58 -19.50 14.09
CA GLN A 528 -12.48 -20.22 14.77
C GLN A 528 -11.94 -21.36 13.90
N ASP A 529 -12.81 -22.11 13.23
CA ASP A 529 -12.41 -23.21 12.34
C ASP A 529 -11.71 -22.68 11.07
N ALA A 530 -12.26 -21.64 10.44
CA ALA A 530 -11.66 -20.99 9.28
C ALA A 530 -10.27 -20.42 9.61
N MET A 531 -10.13 -19.78 10.77
CA MET A 531 -8.87 -19.24 11.24
C MET A 531 -7.85 -20.35 11.52
N LEU A 532 -8.24 -21.43 12.18
CA LEU A 532 -7.35 -22.58 12.39
C LEU A 532 -6.80 -23.12 11.07
N ASN A 533 -7.67 -23.34 10.08
CA ASN A 533 -7.26 -23.86 8.78
C ASN A 533 -6.26 -22.94 8.10
N ASN A 534 -6.49 -21.63 8.12
CA ASN A 534 -5.59 -20.63 7.55
C ASN A 534 -4.23 -20.60 8.26
N GLU A 535 -4.20 -20.63 9.61
CA GLU A 535 -2.97 -20.62 10.38
C GLU A 535 -2.15 -21.91 10.21
N LEU A 536 -2.80 -23.07 10.13
CA LEU A 536 -2.11 -24.34 9.85
C LEU A 536 -1.53 -24.36 8.43
N ALA A 537 -2.25 -23.82 7.45
CA ALA A 537 -1.76 -23.68 6.08
C ALA A 537 -0.59 -22.70 6.02
N THR A 538 -0.68 -21.54 6.68
CA THR A 538 0.43 -20.57 6.79
C THR A 538 1.69 -21.22 7.36
N LEU A 539 1.55 -21.98 8.44
CA LEU A 539 2.69 -22.65 9.07
C LEU A 539 3.30 -23.73 8.18
N ALA A 540 2.48 -24.42 7.38
CA ALA A 540 2.95 -25.43 6.45
C ALA A 540 3.81 -24.84 5.32
N THR A 541 3.57 -23.60 4.87
CA THR A 541 4.35 -22.97 3.80
C THR A 541 5.81 -22.75 4.19
N VAL A 542 6.14 -22.69 5.48
CA VAL A 542 7.54 -22.52 5.94
C VAL A 542 8.46 -23.66 5.46
N GLN A 543 7.88 -24.85 5.20
CA GLN A 543 8.66 -25.99 4.71
C GLN A 543 9.35 -25.71 3.36
N GLU A 544 8.85 -24.79 2.54
CA GLU A 544 9.44 -24.46 1.24
C GLU A 544 10.84 -23.82 1.37
N LEU A 545 11.17 -23.22 2.51
CA LEU A 545 12.48 -22.65 2.79
C LEU A 545 13.58 -23.71 2.98
N ALA A 546 13.20 -24.95 3.36
CA ALA A 546 14.10 -26.10 3.45
C ALA A 546 13.32 -27.40 3.12
N PRO A 547 12.94 -27.63 1.84
CA PRO A 547 12.01 -28.69 1.44
C PRO A 547 12.48 -30.10 1.84
N ALA A 548 13.78 -30.34 1.83
CA ALA A 548 14.38 -31.64 2.13
C ALA A 548 14.56 -31.91 3.66
N SER A 549 14.35 -30.90 4.53
CA SER A 549 14.58 -31.04 5.95
C SER A 549 13.46 -31.81 6.66
N ALA A 550 13.74 -33.04 7.06
CA ALA A 550 12.86 -33.84 7.91
C ALA A 550 12.75 -33.27 9.34
N ALA A 551 13.83 -32.64 9.82
CA ALA A 551 13.84 -32.00 11.14
C ALA A 551 12.87 -30.80 11.18
N LEU A 552 12.93 -29.93 10.18
CA LEU A 552 11.98 -28.81 10.04
C LEU A 552 10.54 -29.30 9.94
N LYS A 553 10.28 -30.34 9.13
CA LYS A 553 8.94 -30.93 9.00
C LYS A 553 8.41 -31.43 10.33
N GLY A 554 9.22 -32.15 11.11
CA GLY A 554 8.85 -32.61 12.44
C GLY A 554 8.56 -31.43 13.40
N TYR A 555 9.36 -30.38 13.32
CA TYR A 555 9.17 -29.18 14.13
C TYR A 555 7.87 -28.43 13.77
N ILE A 556 7.62 -28.21 12.48
CA ILE A 556 6.36 -27.61 12.00
C ILE A 556 5.16 -28.42 12.49
N THR A 557 5.21 -29.77 12.42
CA THR A 557 4.14 -30.63 12.93
C THR A 557 3.87 -30.39 14.42
N THR A 558 4.92 -30.31 15.22
CA THR A 558 4.80 -30.03 16.66
C THR A 558 4.18 -28.66 16.93
N LEU A 559 4.57 -27.63 16.17
CA LEU A 559 3.99 -26.29 16.29
C LEU A 559 2.51 -26.28 15.88
N GLN A 560 2.15 -27.01 14.83
CA GLN A 560 0.74 -27.16 14.40
C GLN A 560 -0.12 -27.82 15.49
N GLU A 561 0.41 -28.81 16.23
CA GLU A 561 -0.28 -29.41 17.38
C GLU A 561 -0.51 -28.38 18.50
N GLY A 562 0.46 -27.51 18.76
CA GLY A 562 0.32 -26.39 19.70
C GLY A 562 -0.80 -25.42 19.31
N VAL A 563 -0.86 -25.03 18.03
CA VAL A 563 -1.93 -24.17 17.49
C VAL A 563 -3.30 -24.83 17.62
N LYS A 564 -3.42 -26.13 17.32
CA LYS A 564 -4.66 -26.91 17.49
C LYS A 564 -5.09 -27.00 18.96
N ALA A 565 -4.14 -27.11 19.88
CA ALA A 565 -4.44 -27.11 21.31
C ALA A 565 -5.02 -25.75 21.76
N ALA A 566 -4.45 -24.64 21.30
CA ALA A 566 -4.97 -23.31 21.56
C ALA A 566 -6.39 -23.11 20.98
N TRP A 567 -6.63 -23.54 19.74
CA TRP A 567 -7.97 -23.55 19.15
C TRP A 567 -8.97 -24.34 19.98
N THR A 568 -8.60 -25.54 20.49
CA THR A 568 -9.44 -26.37 21.34
C THR A 568 -9.80 -25.63 22.62
N ALA A 569 -8.83 -24.95 23.26
CA ALA A 569 -9.05 -24.20 24.48
C ALA A 569 -10.00 -23.01 24.26
N ASN A 570 -9.80 -22.26 23.15
CA ASN A 570 -10.65 -21.15 22.76
C ASN A 570 -12.09 -21.61 22.50
N GLY A 571 -12.27 -22.72 21.78
CA GLY A 571 -13.59 -23.31 21.53
C GLY A 571 -14.35 -23.64 22.81
N LYS A 572 -13.69 -24.22 23.82
CA LYS A 572 -14.29 -24.49 25.15
C LYS A 572 -14.73 -23.19 25.84
N SER A 573 -13.97 -22.12 25.75
CA SER A 573 -14.30 -20.81 26.31
C SER A 573 -15.55 -20.20 25.64
N ILE A 574 -15.66 -20.30 24.33
CA ILE A 574 -16.81 -19.83 23.53
C ILE A 574 -18.06 -20.68 23.93
N ASP A 575 -17.93 -21.99 24.04
CA ASP A 575 -19.02 -22.88 24.44
C ASP A 575 -19.53 -22.57 25.87
N ALA A 576 -18.62 -22.26 26.77
CA ALA A 576 -18.96 -21.87 28.15
C ALA A 576 -19.70 -20.54 28.20
N ALA A 577 -19.21 -19.52 27.47
CA ALA A 577 -19.84 -18.19 27.38
C ALA A 577 -21.26 -18.27 26.80
N MET A 578 -21.45 -19.06 25.73
CA MET A 578 -22.77 -19.33 25.15
C MET A 578 -23.74 -19.93 26.16
N LYS A 579 -23.30 -20.95 26.94
CA LYS A 579 -24.15 -21.59 27.94
C LYS A 579 -24.55 -20.63 29.08
N VAL A 580 -23.61 -19.84 29.59
CA VAL A 580 -23.87 -18.81 30.60
C VAL A 580 -24.87 -17.79 30.10
N LYS A 581 -24.67 -17.31 28.86
CA LYS A 581 -25.60 -16.32 28.27
C LYS A 581 -26.98 -16.90 27.99
N ALA A 582 -27.09 -18.12 27.47
CA ALA A 582 -28.37 -18.80 27.27
C ALA A 582 -29.16 -18.93 28.58
N SER A 583 -28.48 -19.33 29.67
CA SER A 583 -29.09 -19.40 31.00
C SER A 583 -29.60 -18.02 31.48
N ALA A 584 -28.78 -16.97 31.30
CA ALA A 584 -29.16 -15.60 31.69
C ALA A 584 -30.36 -15.06 30.90
N LEU A 585 -30.52 -15.50 29.66
CA LEU A 585 -31.65 -15.12 28.78
C LEU A 585 -32.87 -16.03 28.94
N GLY A 586 -32.79 -17.13 29.74
CA GLY A 586 -33.86 -18.10 29.89
C GLY A 586 -34.13 -18.91 28.61
N VAL A 587 -33.14 -19.08 27.73
CA VAL A 587 -33.26 -19.84 26.49
C VAL A 587 -32.42 -21.12 26.52
N ALA A 588 -32.75 -22.10 25.67
CA ALA A 588 -31.98 -23.31 25.57
C ALA A 588 -30.57 -23.06 24.99
N PRO A 589 -29.52 -23.72 25.46
CA PRO A 589 -28.20 -23.65 24.89
C PRO A 589 -28.21 -24.03 23.40
N VAL A 590 -27.49 -23.25 22.59
CA VAL A 590 -27.37 -23.50 21.14
C VAL A 590 -26.50 -24.73 20.89
N LYS A 591 -26.95 -25.63 20.02
CA LYS A 591 -26.13 -26.76 19.56
C LYS A 591 -25.21 -26.27 18.44
N ALA A 592 -23.93 -26.65 18.51
CA ALA A 592 -22.99 -26.41 17.41
C ALA A 592 -23.45 -27.23 16.19
N ILE A 593 -23.31 -26.64 15.02
CA ILE A 593 -23.44 -27.37 13.75
C ILE A 593 -22.13 -28.14 13.60
N VAL A 594 -22.22 -29.45 13.55
CA VAL A 594 -21.08 -30.30 13.18
C VAL A 594 -21.22 -30.55 11.69
N LEU A 595 -20.35 -29.90 10.91
CA LEU A 595 -20.27 -30.17 9.46
C LEU A 595 -19.74 -31.59 9.25
N SER A 596 -20.33 -32.32 8.30
CA SER A 596 -19.79 -33.59 7.82
C SER A 596 -18.41 -33.42 7.16
N ALA A 597 -17.70 -34.50 6.90
CA ALA A 597 -16.42 -34.45 6.20
C ALA A 597 -16.56 -33.89 4.77
N GLU A 598 -17.73 -34.05 4.15
CA GLU A 598 -18.04 -33.54 2.81
C GLU A 598 -18.41 -32.04 2.79
N GLU A 599 -18.87 -31.50 3.92
CA GLU A 599 -19.22 -30.08 4.09
C GLU A 599 -18.05 -29.22 4.58
N LYS A 600 -16.96 -29.84 5.00
CA LYS A 600 -15.69 -29.20 5.41
C LYS A 600 -14.73 -29.08 4.24
#